data_e1b344c3f958e36142350e0d3175ceb1
#
_entry.id   e1b344c3f958e36142350e0d3175ceb1
#
_cell.length_a   1.000
_cell.length_b   1.000
_cell.length_c   1.000
_cell.angle_alpha   90.00
_cell.angle_beta   90.00
_cell.angle_gamma   90.00
#
_symmetry.space_group_name_H-M   'P 1'
#
loop_
_entity.id
_entity.type
_entity.pdbx_description
1 polymer ?
#
loop_
_entity_poly.entity_id
_entity_poly.type
_entity_poly.pdbx_seq_one_letter_code
_entity_poly.pdbx_strand_id
1 'polypeptide(L)'
;PADARNDVITTAAVLAATILTKLTGFVRIDGLMGIGVAAFILYSGAMLVKDTINPLLGAAPDSDLVEHIEKKALSYPGVLGVHDLMIHDYGPGSRLVSFHLEMDAKDDVMHSHDVIDRIERDLLVEDGLIATIHFDPVVTGDPHADELKAFLQREVEELAPLANIHDLRIVPGPTHTNVIFDCAVPAEYMTDKQHRGVKLVNALRNAVQAKWPDHFCVIKLEPDYAPVHHE
;
A
#
# COMPACT_ATOMS: atom_id res chain seq x y z
N PRO A 1 -22.28 -12.44 10.98
CA PRO A 1 -22.18 -13.37 12.11
C PRO A 1 -21.91 -12.68 13.45
N ALA A 2 -21.17 -11.55 13.50
CA ALA A 2 -20.87 -10.82 14.74
C ALA A 2 -22.14 -10.23 15.37
N ASP A 3 -23.03 -9.64 14.58
CA ASP A 3 -24.28 -9.05 15.04
C ASP A 3 -25.20 -10.07 15.73
N ALA A 4 -25.41 -11.22 15.11
CA ALA A 4 -26.24 -12.30 15.69
C ALA A 4 -25.64 -12.81 17.02
N ARG A 5 -24.33 -12.80 17.16
CA ARG A 5 -23.66 -13.19 18.41
C ARG A 5 -23.83 -12.14 19.50
N ASN A 6 -23.75 -10.87 19.15
CA ASN A 6 -23.99 -9.75 20.07
C ASN A 6 -25.44 -9.74 20.54
N ASP A 7 -26.40 -10.00 19.66
CA ASP A 7 -27.82 -10.10 20.00
C ASP A 7 -28.12 -11.25 20.99
N VAL A 8 -27.49 -12.40 20.80
CA VAL A 8 -27.61 -13.54 21.72
C VAL A 8 -27.04 -13.18 23.09
N ILE A 9 -25.87 -12.54 23.14
CA ILE A 9 -25.22 -12.15 24.40
C ILE A 9 -26.09 -11.12 25.15
N THR A 10 -26.56 -10.08 24.47
CA THR A 10 -27.40 -9.04 25.09
C THR A 10 -28.73 -9.60 25.58
N THR A 11 -29.38 -10.44 24.79
CA THR A 11 -30.65 -11.10 25.17
C THR A 11 -30.46 -12.02 26.37
N ALA A 12 -29.39 -12.82 26.39
CA ALA A 12 -29.06 -13.67 27.51
C ALA A 12 -28.76 -12.86 28.78
N ALA A 13 -28.03 -11.75 28.67
CA ALA A 13 -27.74 -10.87 29.80
C ALA A 13 -28.99 -10.23 30.38
N VAL A 14 -29.90 -9.74 29.55
CA VAL A 14 -31.18 -9.18 29.99
C VAL A 14 -32.07 -10.23 30.63
N LEU A 15 -32.15 -11.44 30.08
CA LEU A 15 -32.88 -12.55 30.66
C LEU A 15 -32.33 -12.93 32.06
N ALA A 16 -31.00 -13.04 32.16
CA ALA A 16 -30.34 -13.35 33.44
C ALA A 16 -30.61 -12.23 34.50
N ALA A 17 -30.54 -10.96 34.11
CA ALA A 17 -30.84 -9.84 34.98
C ALA A 17 -32.28 -9.90 35.50
N THR A 18 -33.23 -10.16 34.60
CA THR A 18 -34.66 -10.28 34.96
C THR A 18 -34.91 -11.43 35.95
N ILE A 19 -34.29 -12.58 35.72
CA ILE A 19 -34.40 -13.74 36.62
C ILE A 19 -33.80 -13.41 38.01
N LEU A 20 -32.59 -12.84 38.04
CA LEU A 20 -31.91 -12.45 39.27
C LEU A 20 -32.71 -11.42 40.06
N THR A 21 -33.25 -10.42 39.44
CA THR A 21 -34.10 -9.39 40.07
C THR A 21 -35.34 -10.02 40.67
N LYS A 22 -35.97 -10.96 39.96
CA LYS A 22 -37.15 -11.67 40.42
C LYS A 22 -36.88 -12.61 41.61
N LEU A 23 -35.72 -13.24 41.64
CA LEU A 23 -35.32 -14.16 42.72
C LEU A 23 -34.84 -13.43 43.97
N THR A 24 -34.11 -12.32 43.79
CA THR A 24 -33.52 -11.57 44.92
C THR A 24 -34.39 -10.45 45.46
N GLY A 25 -35.38 -9.98 44.69
CA GLY A 25 -36.17 -8.78 44.98
C GLY A 25 -35.41 -7.45 44.88
N PHE A 26 -34.15 -7.47 44.38
CA PHE A 26 -33.27 -6.34 44.40
C PHE A 26 -33.35 -5.57 43.08
N VAL A 27 -34.31 -4.62 42.97
CA VAL A 27 -34.62 -3.87 41.73
C VAL A 27 -33.41 -3.13 41.12
N ARG A 28 -32.40 -2.78 41.93
CA ARG A 28 -31.21 -2.09 41.44
C ARG A 28 -30.35 -2.96 40.50
N ILE A 29 -30.45 -4.29 40.54
CA ILE A 29 -29.73 -5.19 39.62
C ILE A 29 -30.18 -4.95 38.20
N ASP A 30 -31.46 -4.82 37.97
CA ASP A 30 -32.02 -4.57 36.63
C ASP A 30 -31.46 -3.29 36.01
N GLY A 31 -31.44 -2.19 36.78
CA GLY A 31 -30.89 -0.90 36.31
C GLY A 31 -29.39 -0.95 36.00
N LEU A 32 -28.59 -1.62 36.85
CA LEU A 32 -27.15 -1.76 36.61
C LEU A 32 -26.86 -2.64 35.41
N MET A 33 -27.57 -3.75 35.26
CA MET A 33 -27.43 -4.62 34.07
C MET A 33 -27.89 -3.91 32.80
N GLY A 34 -28.96 -3.09 32.87
CA GLY A 34 -29.41 -2.24 31.75
C GLY A 34 -28.33 -1.27 31.29
N ILE A 35 -27.64 -0.60 32.23
CA ILE A 35 -26.51 0.29 31.91
C ILE A 35 -25.37 -0.51 31.27
N GLY A 36 -25.03 -1.68 31.79
CA GLY A 36 -23.98 -2.54 31.24
C GLY A 36 -24.29 -2.98 29.80
N VAL A 37 -25.52 -3.42 29.55
CA VAL A 37 -25.98 -3.81 28.21
C VAL A 37 -25.97 -2.60 27.26
N ALA A 38 -26.44 -1.44 27.69
CA ALA A 38 -26.42 -0.22 26.89
C ALA A 38 -24.99 0.19 26.52
N ALA A 39 -24.05 0.14 27.47
CA ALA A 39 -22.64 0.43 27.22
C ALA A 39 -22.02 -0.58 26.21
N PHE A 40 -22.35 -1.85 26.33
CA PHE A 40 -21.91 -2.90 25.40
C PHE A 40 -22.46 -2.65 23.99
N ILE A 41 -23.74 -2.31 23.85
CA ILE A 41 -24.34 -2.01 22.55
C ILE A 41 -23.69 -0.79 21.90
N LEU A 42 -23.46 0.29 22.67
CA LEU A 42 -22.79 1.48 22.17
C LEU A 42 -21.36 1.20 21.71
N TYR A 43 -20.61 0.42 22.51
CA TYR A 43 -19.25 0.03 22.13
C TYR A 43 -19.25 -0.83 20.87
N SER A 44 -20.09 -1.86 20.78
CA SER A 44 -20.19 -2.74 19.62
C SER A 44 -20.62 -1.97 18.37
N GLY A 45 -21.56 -1.02 18.49
CA GLY A 45 -21.97 -0.16 17.40
C GLY A 45 -20.84 0.74 16.91
N ALA A 46 -20.08 1.36 17.82
CA ALA A 46 -18.94 2.19 17.48
C ALA A 46 -17.83 1.38 16.76
N MET A 47 -17.56 0.16 17.24
CA MET A 47 -16.61 -0.75 16.56
C MET A 47 -17.09 -1.15 15.18
N LEU A 48 -18.36 -1.49 15.02
CA LEU A 48 -18.94 -1.83 13.71
C LEU A 48 -18.82 -0.66 12.72
N VAL A 49 -19.12 0.56 13.15
CA VAL A 49 -18.93 1.77 12.32
C VAL A 49 -17.48 1.93 11.93
N LYS A 50 -16.53 1.80 12.88
CA LYS A 50 -15.10 1.88 12.63
C LYS A 50 -14.65 0.83 11.60
N ASP A 51 -15.03 -0.43 11.79
CA ASP A 51 -14.63 -1.54 10.92
C ASP A 51 -15.21 -1.41 9.50
N THR A 52 -16.38 -0.76 9.39
CA THR A 52 -17.02 -0.50 8.09
C THR A 52 -16.39 0.68 7.36
N ILE A 53 -15.99 1.73 8.10
CA ILE A 53 -15.46 2.96 7.51
C ILE A 53 -13.96 2.85 7.21
N ASN A 54 -13.18 2.14 8.04
CA ASN A 54 -11.73 2.03 7.88
C ASN A 54 -11.26 1.60 6.47
N PRO A 55 -11.84 0.56 5.83
CA PRO A 55 -11.45 0.21 4.46
C PRO A 55 -11.72 1.34 3.46
N LEU A 56 -12.81 2.07 3.65
CA LEU A 56 -13.17 3.20 2.77
C LEU A 56 -12.26 4.41 2.94
N LEU A 57 -11.61 4.55 4.10
CA LEU A 57 -10.65 5.62 4.39
C LEU A 57 -9.21 5.26 3.99
N GLY A 58 -8.98 4.11 3.37
CA GLY A 58 -7.66 3.69 2.93
C GLY A 58 -6.86 2.98 4.03
N ALA A 59 -7.48 2.07 4.76
CA ALA A 59 -6.75 1.16 5.64
C ALA A 59 -5.71 0.36 4.85
N ALA A 60 -4.53 0.13 5.46
CA ALA A 60 -3.51 -0.69 4.83
C ALA A 60 -4.07 -2.07 4.46
N PRO A 61 -3.77 -2.57 3.26
CA PRO A 61 -4.21 -3.89 2.85
C PRO A 61 -3.56 -5.00 3.70
N ASP A 62 -4.16 -6.18 3.66
CA ASP A 62 -3.60 -7.37 4.29
C ASP A 62 -2.26 -7.73 3.61
N SER A 63 -1.20 -7.89 4.40
CA SER A 63 0.14 -8.25 3.91
C SER A 63 0.15 -9.58 3.13
N ASP A 64 -0.66 -10.56 3.55
CA ASP A 64 -0.76 -11.85 2.86
C ASP A 64 -1.37 -11.70 1.47
N LEU A 65 -2.33 -10.78 1.31
CA LEU A 65 -2.93 -10.47 0.00
C LEU A 65 -1.93 -9.75 -0.92
N VAL A 66 -1.16 -8.81 -0.39
CA VAL A 66 -0.10 -8.11 -1.13
C VAL A 66 0.92 -9.13 -1.66
N GLU A 67 1.46 -9.96 -0.76
CA GLU A 67 2.45 -10.99 -1.11
C GLU A 67 1.90 -12.00 -2.13
N HIS A 68 0.62 -12.37 -2.00
CA HIS A 68 -0.05 -13.27 -2.95
C HIS A 68 -0.11 -12.68 -4.37
N ILE A 69 -0.53 -11.40 -4.49
CA ILE A 69 -0.63 -10.72 -5.79
C ILE A 69 0.74 -10.60 -6.44
N GLU A 70 1.75 -10.15 -5.67
CA GLU A 70 3.12 -10.01 -6.16
C GLU A 70 3.70 -11.34 -6.65
N LYS A 71 3.61 -12.40 -5.83
CA LYS A 71 4.09 -13.75 -6.22
C LYS A 71 3.37 -14.28 -7.45
N LYS A 72 2.07 -14.06 -7.54
CA LYS A 72 1.28 -14.50 -8.69
C LYS A 72 1.72 -13.79 -9.96
N ALA A 73 1.83 -12.47 -9.93
CA ALA A 73 2.26 -11.67 -11.08
C ALA A 73 3.69 -12.02 -11.52
N LEU A 74 4.63 -12.15 -10.57
CA LEU A 74 6.02 -12.55 -10.84
C LEU A 74 6.16 -14.00 -11.38
N SER A 75 5.14 -14.83 -11.26
CA SER A 75 5.16 -16.20 -11.79
C SER A 75 4.99 -16.29 -13.31
N TYR A 76 4.54 -15.21 -13.95
CA TYR A 76 4.31 -15.18 -15.39
C TYR A 76 5.61 -14.93 -16.18
N PRO A 77 5.81 -15.65 -17.28
CA PRO A 77 6.99 -15.45 -18.12
C PRO A 77 7.10 -14.03 -18.67
N GLY A 78 8.28 -13.46 -18.59
CA GLY A 78 8.55 -12.10 -19.09
C GLY A 78 8.31 -11.00 -18.06
N VAL A 79 7.70 -11.29 -16.92
CA VAL A 79 7.56 -10.33 -15.82
C VAL A 79 8.88 -10.22 -15.06
N LEU A 80 9.40 -9.00 -14.95
CA LEU A 80 10.67 -8.68 -14.30
C LEU A 80 10.49 -8.10 -12.90
N GLY A 81 9.40 -7.35 -12.68
CA GLY A 81 9.10 -6.71 -11.41
C GLY A 81 7.64 -6.30 -11.26
N VAL A 82 7.24 -6.09 -10.02
CA VAL A 82 5.92 -5.56 -9.63
C VAL A 82 6.15 -4.48 -8.60
N HIS A 83 5.46 -3.33 -8.75
CA HIS A 83 5.58 -2.22 -7.81
C HIS A 83 4.34 -1.32 -7.81
N ASP A 84 4.29 -0.36 -6.88
CA ASP A 84 3.20 0.60 -6.70
C ASP A 84 1.82 -0.07 -6.58
N LEU A 85 1.78 -1.21 -5.86
CA LEU A 85 0.56 -1.95 -5.62
C LEU A 85 -0.39 -1.16 -4.72
N MET A 86 -1.58 -0.85 -5.24
CA MET A 86 -2.68 -0.23 -4.52
C MET A 86 -3.88 -1.15 -4.50
N ILE A 87 -4.46 -1.34 -3.32
CA ILE A 87 -5.64 -2.18 -3.12
C ILE A 87 -6.74 -1.34 -2.48
N HIS A 88 -7.90 -1.31 -3.11
CA HIS A 88 -9.10 -0.67 -2.60
C HIS A 88 -10.15 -1.76 -2.31
N ASP A 89 -10.53 -1.91 -1.05
CA ASP A 89 -11.55 -2.89 -0.63
C ASP A 89 -12.87 -2.16 -0.34
N TYR A 90 -13.85 -2.39 -1.20
CA TYR A 90 -15.21 -1.86 -1.05
C TYR A 90 -16.19 -2.92 -0.51
N GLY A 91 -15.67 -4.04 -0.03
CA GLY A 91 -16.45 -5.14 0.51
C GLY A 91 -16.41 -6.42 -0.36
N PRO A 92 -17.13 -7.47 0.05
CA PRO A 92 -17.08 -8.76 -0.61
C PRO A 92 -17.39 -8.69 -2.10
N GLY A 93 -16.46 -9.14 -2.94
CA GLY A 93 -16.60 -9.15 -4.39
C GLY A 93 -16.38 -7.81 -5.08
N SER A 94 -15.87 -6.77 -4.35
CA SER A 94 -15.63 -5.45 -4.90
C SER A 94 -14.25 -4.93 -4.47
N ARG A 95 -13.20 -5.71 -4.75
CA ARG A 95 -11.81 -5.31 -4.55
C ARG A 95 -11.19 -4.87 -5.86
N LEU A 96 -10.69 -3.65 -5.87
CA LEU A 96 -9.97 -3.07 -7.00
C LEU A 96 -8.48 -3.08 -6.68
N VAL A 97 -7.69 -3.53 -7.63
CA VAL A 97 -6.23 -3.61 -7.49
C VAL A 97 -5.60 -2.88 -8.67
N SER A 98 -4.65 -2.01 -8.42
CA SER A 98 -3.82 -1.44 -9.47
C SER A 98 -2.36 -1.59 -9.08
N PHE A 99 -1.51 -1.91 -10.05
CA PHE A 99 -0.07 -2.01 -9.87
C PHE A 99 0.67 -1.85 -11.19
N HIS A 100 1.96 -1.63 -11.10
CA HIS A 100 2.86 -1.55 -12.23
C HIS A 100 3.56 -2.89 -12.45
N LEU A 101 3.71 -3.27 -13.71
CA LEU A 101 4.36 -4.50 -14.12
C LEU A 101 5.53 -4.19 -15.04
N GLU A 102 6.72 -4.56 -14.61
CA GLU A 102 7.94 -4.39 -15.37
C GLU A 102 8.15 -5.56 -16.34
N MET A 103 8.38 -5.24 -17.60
CA MET A 103 8.74 -6.20 -18.66
C MET A 103 9.84 -5.61 -19.55
N ASP A 104 10.58 -6.46 -20.27
CA ASP A 104 11.66 -5.97 -21.12
C ASP A 104 11.12 -5.07 -22.25
N ALA A 105 11.69 -3.88 -22.38
CA ALA A 105 11.33 -2.92 -23.42
C ALA A 105 11.58 -3.43 -24.86
N LYS A 106 12.35 -4.53 -25.01
CA LYS A 106 12.62 -5.17 -26.30
C LYS A 106 11.57 -6.21 -26.68
N ASP A 107 10.70 -6.60 -25.72
CA ASP A 107 9.62 -7.54 -26.01
C ASP A 107 8.58 -6.93 -26.94
N ASP A 108 7.90 -7.79 -27.68
CA ASP A 108 6.78 -7.36 -28.52
C ASP A 108 5.63 -6.84 -27.64
N VAL A 109 5.16 -5.63 -27.91
CA VAL A 109 4.11 -4.96 -27.12
C VAL A 109 2.83 -5.79 -27.06
N MET A 110 2.47 -6.51 -28.13
CA MET A 110 1.28 -7.36 -28.16
C MET A 110 1.48 -8.60 -27.30
N HIS A 111 2.70 -9.12 -27.23
CA HIS A 111 3.03 -10.21 -26.31
C HIS A 111 2.94 -9.75 -24.85
N SER A 112 3.52 -8.60 -24.53
CA SER A 112 3.44 -8.02 -23.19
C SER A 112 2.00 -7.76 -22.77
N HIS A 113 1.18 -7.22 -23.67
CA HIS A 113 -0.25 -7.00 -23.44
C HIS A 113 -1.00 -8.33 -23.18
N ASP A 114 -0.70 -9.40 -23.92
CA ASP A 114 -1.33 -10.72 -23.70
C ASP A 114 -0.99 -11.29 -22.31
N VAL A 115 0.24 -11.10 -21.84
CA VAL A 115 0.63 -11.51 -20.49
C VAL A 115 -0.15 -10.73 -19.44
N ILE A 116 -0.24 -9.42 -19.59
CA ILE A 116 -0.99 -8.52 -18.68
C ILE A 116 -2.47 -8.92 -18.63
N ASP A 117 -3.12 -9.05 -19.79
CA ASP A 117 -4.53 -9.45 -19.89
C ASP A 117 -4.79 -10.80 -19.20
N ARG A 118 -3.84 -11.72 -19.31
CA ARG A 118 -3.92 -13.01 -18.63
C ARG A 118 -3.84 -12.87 -17.12
N ILE A 119 -2.92 -12.04 -16.61
CA ILE A 119 -2.79 -11.78 -15.18
C ILE A 119 -4.07 -11.14 -14.63
N GLU A 120 -4.61 -10.12 -15.30
CA GLU A 120 -5.84 -9.45 -14.91
C GLU A 120 -7.01 -10.41 -14.86
N ARG A 121 -7.15 -11.27 -15.88
CA ARG A 121 -8.19 -12.30 -15.94
C ARG A 121 -8.06 -13.35 -14.83
N ASP A 122 -6.84 -13.83 -14.57
CA ASP A 122 -6.62 -14.88 -13.57
C ASP A 122 -6.80 -14.33 -12.15
N LEU A 123 -6.44 -13.06 -11.88
CA LEU A 123 -6.77 -12.36 -10.64
C LEU A 123 -8.28 -12.21 -10.44
N LEU A 124 -9.02 -11.94 -11.52
CA LEU A 124 -10.48 -11.83 -11.44
C LEU A 124 -11.14 -13.19 -11.20
N VAL A 125 -10.74 -14.22 -11.94
CA VAL A 125 -11.42 -15.53 -11.94
C VAL A 125 -11.07 -16.34 -10.68
N GLU A 126 -9.81 -16.33 -10.27
CA GLU A 126 -9.33 -17.16 -9.17
C GLU A 126 -9.43 -16.46 -7.82
N ASP A 127 -9.16 -15.14 -7.78
CA ASP A 127 -9.05 -14.38 -6.53
C ASP A 127 -10.21 -13.39 -6.32
N GLY A 128 -11.06 -13.16 -7.34
CA GLY A 128 -12.16 -12.20 -7.29
C GLY A 128 -11.66 -10.74 -7.20
N LEU A 129 -10.46 -10.45 -7.72
CA LEU A 129 -9.85 -9.14 -7.74
C LEU A 129 -9.99 -8.49 -9.12
N ILE A 130 -10.52 -7.28 -9.18
CA ILE A 130 -10.59 -6.49 -10.40
C ILE A 130 -9.27 -5.72 -10.51
N ALA A 131 -8.34 -6.22 -11.35
CA ALA A 131 -7.04 -5.62 -11.52
C ALA A 131 -6.99 -4.66 -12.72
N THR A 132 -6.17 -3.62 -12.61
CA THR A 132 -5.71 -2.76 -13.70
C THR A 132 -4.21 -2.64 -13.60
N ILE A 133 -3.50 -3.10 -14.62
CA ILE A 133 -2.05 -3.20 -14.61
C ILE A 133 -1.45 -2.16 -15.56
N HIS A 134 -0.56 -1.33 -15.01
CA HIS A 134 0.24 -0.42 -15.83
C HIS A 134 1.47 -1.14 -16.34
N PHE A 135 1.70 -1.12 -17.66
CA PHE A 135 2.87 -1.69 -18.30
C PHE A 135 4.05 -0.73 -18.21
N ASP A 136 5.13 -1.15 -17.55
CA ASP A 136 6.40 -0.42 -17.48
C ASP A 136 7.48 -1.15 -18.29
N PRO A 137 7.80 -0.66 -19.51
CA PRO A 137 8.88 -1.22 -20.30
C PRO A 137 10.23 -0.79 -19.69
N VAL A 138 11.01 -1.73 -19.17
CA VAL A 138 12.34 -1.49 -18.61
C VAL A 138 13.44 -1.97 -19.56
N VAL A 139 14.53 -1.20 -19.66
CA VAL A 139 15.71 -1.61 -20.44
C VAL A 139 16.67 -2.36 -19.52
N THR A 140 16.82 -3.65 -19.77
CA THR A 140 17.74 -4.49 -18.98
C THR A 140 19.18 -4.35 -19.51
N GLY A 141 20.15 -4.26 -18.58
CA GLY A 141 21.57 -4.21 -18.90
C GLY A 141 22.01 -2.91 -19.61
N ASP A 142 21.36 -1.80 -19.30
CA ASP A 142 21.73 -0.49 -19.85
C ASP A 142 22.89 0.13 -19.04
N PRO A 143 24.07 0.38 -19.65
CA PRO A 143 25.17 1.08 -18.99
C PRO A 143 24.80 2.48 -18.50
N HIS A 144 23.80 3.12 -19.12
CA HIS A 144 23.30 4.41 -18.69
C HIS A 144 22.57 4.31 -17.34
N ALA A 145 21.89 3.21 -17.06
CA ALA A 145 21.26 2.98 -15.77
C ALA A 145 22.29 2.90 -14.63
N ASP A 146 23.44 2.26 -14.88
CA ASP A 146 24.52 2.18 -13.90
C ASP A 146 25.18 3.54 -13.66
N GLU A 147 25.39 4.33 -14.71
CA GLU A 147 25.90 5.70 -14.60
C GLU A 147 24.96 6.58 -13.79
N LEU A 148 23.67 6.53 -14.09
CA LEU A 148 22.64 7.31 -13.42
C LEU A 148 22.51 6.91 -11.95
N LYS A 149 22.53 5.62 -11.66
CA LYS A 149 22.52 5.09 -10.28
C LYS A 149 23.69 5.62 -9.47
N ALA A 150 24.92 5.51 -10.02
CA ALA A 150 26.13 6.02 -9.37
C ALA A 150 26.10 7.54 -9.18
N PHE A 151 25.50 8.27 -10.11
CA PHE A 151 25.29 9.71 -9.99
C PHE A 151 24.32 10.04 -8.86
N LEU A 152 23.13 9.43 -8.87
CA LEU A 152 22.10 9.68 -7.86
C LEU A 152 22.55 9.30 -6.44
N GLN A 153 23.28 8.19 -6.29
CA GLN A 153 23.84 7.80 -4.99
C GLN A 153 24.77 8.86 -4.42
N ARG A 154 25.63 9.46 -5.23
CA ARG A 154 26.51 10.56 -4.79
C ARG A 154 25.73 11.82 -4.43
N GLU A 155 24.76 12.21 -5.24
CA GLU A 155 23.93 13.39 -4.96
C GLU A 155 23.13 13.22 -3.65
N VAL A 156 22.60 12.02 -3.41
CA VAL A 156 21.86 11.71 -2.16
C VAL A 156 22.82 11.72 -0.96
N GLU A 157 24.01 11.15 -1.09
CA GLU A 157 25.02 11.16 -0.01
C GLU A 157 25.45 12.58 0.35
N GLU A 158 25.56 13.49 -0.62
CA GLU A 158 25.92 14.89 -0.38
C GLU A 158 24.75 15.70 0.23
N LEU A 159 23.52 15.46 -0.24
CA LEU A 159 22.35 16.26 0.17
C LEU A 159 21.69 15.75 1.46
N ALA A 160 21.72 14.45 1.68
CA ALA A 160 21.08 13.77 2.80
C ALA A 160 21.85 12.47 3.16
N PRO A 161 22.94 12.54 3.93
CA PRO A 161 23.83 11.38 4.19
C PRO A 161 23.15 10.16 4.86
N LEU A 162 21.96 10.34 5.44
CA LEU A 162 21.17 9.28 6.06
C LEU A 162 20.07 8.74 5.14
N ALA A 163 19.97 9.25 3.91
CA ALA A 163 19.02 8.77 2.93
C ALA A 163 19.65 7.70 2.04
N ASN A 164 18.85 6.81 1.51
CA ASN A 164 19.26 5.79 0.55
C ASN A 164 18.28 5.72 -0.61
N ILE A 165 18.78 5.32 -1.79
CA ILE A 165 17.94 5.10 -2.98
C ILE A 165 17.88 3.62 -3.32
N HIS A 166 16.70 3.18 -3.69
CA HIS A 166 16.47 1.82 -4.19
C HIS A 166 15.41 1.82 -5.30
N ASP A 167 15.20 0.69 -5.91
CA ASP A 167 14.22 0.46 -6.99
C ASP A 167 14.35 1.44 -8.16
N LEU A 168 15.62 1.79 -8.53
CA LEU A 168 15.88 2.68 -9.65
C LEU A 168 15.53 2.00 -10.98
N ARG A 169 14.64 2.66 -11.72
CA ARG A 169 14.18 2.25 -13.04
C ARG A 169 14.29 3.40 -14.05
N ILE A 170 14.64 3.06 -15.27
CA ILE A 170 14.67 4.00 -16.39
C ILE A 170 13.66 3.54 -17.43
N VAL A 171 12.68 4.41 -17.69
CA VAL A 171 11.64 4.17 -18.71
C VAL A 171 11.85 5.16 -19.84
N PRO A 172 12.54 4.76 -20.93
CA PRO A 172 12.79 5.63 -22.06
C PRO A 172 11.52 5.82 -22.88
N GLY A 173 11.26 7.07 -23.25
CA GLY A 173 10.16 7.45 -24.13
C GLY A 173 10.67 8.23 -25.36
N PRO A 174 9.82 8.42 -26.37
CA PRO A 174 10.22 9.14 -27.60
C PRO A 174 10.48 10.63 -27.39
N THR A 175 10.01 11.22 -26.32
CA THR A 175 10.14 12.67 -26.02
C THR A 175 10.93 12.96 -24.75
N HIS A 176 10.98 12.01 -23.84
CA HIS A 176 11.65 12.13 -22.55
C HIS A 176 11.89 10.75 -21.94
N THR A 177 12.77 10.69 -20.95
CA THR A 177 13.06 9.49 -20.17
C THR A 177 12.60 9.69 -18.73
N ASN A 178 11.79 8.79 -18.21
CA ASN A 178 11.44 8.80 -16.80
C ASN A 178 12.50 8.05 -15.99
N VAL A 179 12.93 8.68 -14.90
CA VAL A 179 13.84 8.12 -13.88
C VAL A 179 13.04 7.94 -12.61
N ILE A 180 12.65 6.71 -12.33
CA ILE A 180 11.76 6.36 -11.24
C ILE A 180 12.59 5.70 -10.16
N PHE A 181 12.48 6.16 -8.92
CA PHE A 181 13.16 5.54 -7.79
C PHE A 181 12.54 5.92 -6.46
N ASP A 182 12.73 5.05 -5.49
CA ASP A 182 12.34 5.27 -4.12
C ASP A 182 13.53 5.82 -3.33
N CYS A 183 13.26 6.79 -2.45
CA CYS A 183 14.25 7.40 -1.60
C CYS A 183 13.82 7.24 -0.14
N ALA A 184 14.46 6.30 0.56
CA ALA A 184 14.28 6.09 1.98
C ALA A 184 14.98 7.22 2.76
N VAL A 185 14.23 7.92 3.60
CA VAL A 185 14.71 9.07 4.38
C VAL A 185 14.32 8.94 5.85
N PRO A 186 15.07 9.54 6.79
CA PRO A 186 14.63 9.60 8.17
C PRO A 186 13.21 10.17 8.30
N ALA A 187 12.37 9.56 9.15
CA ALA A 187 10.95 9.90 9.29
C ALA A 187 10.69 11.41 9.51
N GLU A 188 11.64 12.11 10.10
CA GLU A 188 11.59 13.56 10.29
C GLU A 188 11.58 14.37 8.98
N TYR A 189 12.10 13.83 7.87
CA TYR A 189 12.03 14.48 6.54
C TYR A 189 10.61 14.54 6.00
N MET A 190 9.74 13.62 6.43
CA MET A 190 8.36 13.54 5.99
C MET A 190 7.44 14.56 6.68
N THR A 191 7.77 14.93 7.92
CA THR A 191 6.86 15.69 8.80
C THR A 191 7.39 17.04 9.23
N ASP A 192 8.61 17.41 8.83
CA ASP A 192 9.23 18.63 9.31
C ASP A 192 8.65 19.91 8.69
N LYS A 193 8.60 20.97 9.51
CA LYS A 193 8.16 22.32 9.09
C LYS A 193 9.15 22.99 8.10
N GLN A 194 10.35 22.45 7.94
CA GLN A 194 11.38 22.97 7.05
C GLN A 194 11.29 22.38 5.65
N HIS A 195 10.36 21.45 5.43
CA HIS A 195 10.13 20.77 4.14
C HIS A 195 11.40 20.13 3.55
N ARG A 196 12.23 19.49 4.40
CA ARG A 196 13.48 18.86 3.97
C ARG A 196 13.27 17.83 2.88
N GLY A 197 12.24 16.98 2.99
CA GLY A 197 11.90 16.01 1.96
C GLY A 197 11.59 16.65 0.61
N VAL A 198 10.78 17.71 0.58
CA VAL A 198 10.46 18.44 -0.65
C VAL A 198 11.70 19.11 -1.25
N LYS A 199 12.57 19.66 -0.42
CA LYS A 199 13.84 20.27 -0.86
C LYS A 199 14.78 19.24 -1.47
N LEU A 200 14.90 18.05 -0.83
CA LEU A 200 15.69 16.94 -1.35
C LEU A 200 15.19 16.50 -2.72
N VAL A 201 13.88 16.24 -2.86
CA VAL A 201 13.28 15.85 -4.14
C VAL A 201 13.57 16.88 -5.23
N ASN A 202 13.40 18.17 -4.92
CA ASN A 202 13.66 19.22 -5.91
C ASN A 202 15.15 19.35 -6.27
N ALA A 203 16.04 19.16 -5.30
CA ALA A 203 17.49 19.19 -5.54
C ALA A 203 17.92 18.03 -6.46
N LEU A 204 17.45 16.81 -6.17
CA LEU A 204 17.74 15.62 -7.00
C LEU A 204 17.19 15.78 -8.43
N ARG A 205 15.95 16.26 -8.59
CA ARG A 205 15.38 16.57 -9.90
C ARG A 205 16.23 17.56 -10.69
N ASN A 206 16.63 18.64 -10.05
CA ASN A 206 17.45 19.67 -10.69
C ASN A 206 18.84 19.14 -11.06
N ALA A 207 19.46 18.32 -10.21
CA ALA A 207 20.76 17.71 -10.47
C ALA A 207 20.71 16.76 -11.69
N VAL A 208 19.68 15.93 -11.78
CA VAL A 208 19.49 15.04 -12.93
C VAL A 208 19.23 15.84 -14.20
N GLN A 209 18.31 16.81 -14.18
CA GLN A 209 18.00 17.62 -15.35
C GLN A 209 19.15 18.52 -15.83
N ALA A 210 20.04 18.93 -14.92
CA ALA A 210 21.23 19.68 -15.28
C ALA A 210 22.22 18.84 -16.10
N LYS A 211 22.30 17.53 -15.82
CA LYS A 211 23.20 16.61 -16.54
C LYS A 211 22.51 15.96 -17.76
N TRP A 212 21.22 15.63 -17.61
CA TRP A 212 20.39 15.02 -18.65
C TRP A 212 19.07 15.79 -18.78
N PRO A 213 18.99 16.79 -19.69
CA PRO A 213 17.84 17.71 -19.77
C PRO A 213 16.50 17.04 -20.14
N ASP A 214 16.55 15.89 -20.78
CA ASP A 214 15.38 15.08 -21.18
C ASP A 214 14.96 14.02 -20.13
N HIS A 215 15.62 14.00 -18.96
CA HIS A 215 15.31 13.07 -17.89
C HIS A 215 14.42 13.72 -16.83
N PHE A 216 13.32 13.05 -16.50
CA PHE A 216 12.35 13.49 -15.49
C PHE A 216 12.30 12.51 -14.33
N CYS A 217 12.64 12.98 -13.12
CA CYS A 217 12.61 12.13 -11.94
C CYS A 217 11.21 12.03 -11.35
N VAL A 218 10.75 10.81 -11.18
CA VAL A 218 9.60 10.42 -10.35
C VAL A 218 10.17 9.83 -9.05
N ILE A 219 10.11 10.59 -7.98
CA ILE A 219 10.75 10.24 -6.71
C ILE A 219 9.68 10.03 -5.65
N LYS A 220 9.62 8.84 -5.10
CA LYS A 220 8.80 8.52 -3.95
C LYS A 220 9.67 8.59 -2.70
N LEU A 221 9.27 9.44 -1.75
CA LEU A 221 9.90 9.46 -0.44
C LEU A 221 9.20 8.48 0.48
N GLU A 222 9.98 7.69 1.18
CA GLU A 222 9.47 6.80 2.20
C GLU A 222 10.29 6.90 3.49
N PRO A 223 9.65 6.68 4.65
CA PRO A 223 10.36 6.74 5.92
C PRO A 223 11.24 5.49 6.08
N ASP A 224 12.53 5.70 6.35
CA ASP A 224 13.40 4.62 6.81
C ASP A 224 13.12 4.32 8.29
N TYR A 225 12.52 3.16 8.55
CA TYR A 225 12.22 2.68 9.92
C TYR A 225 13.36 1.84 10.52
N ALA A 226 14.33 1.44 9.72
CA ALA A 226 15.48 0.68 10.17
C ALA A 226 16.74 1.23 9.47
N PRO A 227 17.47 2.18 10.11
CA PRO A 227 18.74 2.60 9.55
C PRO A 227 19.66 1.38 9.45
N VAL A 228 19.87 0.89 8.24
CA VAL A 228 20.84 -0.17 7.98
C VAL A 228 22.22 0.47 8.17
N HIS A 229 22.82 0.23 9.32
CA HIS A 229 24.25 0.49 9.52
C HIS A 229 25.01 -0.43 8.57
N HIS A 230 25.45 0.09 7.45
CA HIS A 230 26.49 -0.55 6.64
C HIS A 230 27.82 -0.35 7.41
N GLU A 231 28.26 -1.41 8.11
CA GLU A 231 29.66 -1.58 8.51
C GLU A 231 30.54 -1.92 7.31
#